data_5694c5499b8e835cac13878ac335d8a1
#
_entry.id   5694c5499b8e835cac13878ac335d8a1
#
_cell.length_a   1.000
_cell.length_b   1.000
_cell.length_c   1.000
_cell.angle_alpha   90.00
_cell.angle_beta   90.00
_cell.angle_gamma   90.00
#
_symmetry.space_group_name_H-M   'P 1'
#
loop_
_entity.id
_entity.type
_entity.pdbx_description
1 polymer ?
#
loop_
_entity_poly.entity_id
_entity_poly.type
_entity_poly.pdbx_seq_one_letter_code
_entity_poly.pdbx_strand_id
1 'polypeptide(L)'
;MAHKVWHHHGQMSEAFRTVMFLSASGGLQDAYTYIGRGKVFANAQTGNIVLMSQAAFNGDLSRVLHYLIPLLSFALGVAAAEVIHIRYREAKHLHWRQLVLVVEILLLFGVGFIPNTLDLAANALVSFACAMQVQAFRKVHGYPFASTMCIGNLRSGMESLVVYFHLHDKKVLHKALHYFGVILLFAIGAGVGAHCVAVFGNKTIWFSCALLLVSLCFMFIQDEEEALKEKA
;
A
#
# COMPACT_ATOMS: atom_id res chain seq x y z
N MET A 1 -25.59 17.22 27.83
CA MET A 1 -24.67 16.14 27.43
C MET A 1 -23.54 16.75 26.64
N ALA A 2 -22.35 16.88 27.23
CA ALA A 2 -21.20 17.51 26.57
C ALA A 2 -20.59 16.52 25.59
N HIS A 3 -20.65 16.83 24.30
CA HIS A 3 -19.88 16.16 23.27
C HIS A 3 -18.40 16.34 23.59
N LYS A 4 -17.73 15.29 24.04
CA LYS A 4 -16.29 15.20 24.20
C LYS A 4 -15.69 15.31 22.79
N VAL A 5 -15.24 16.50 22.42
CA VAL A 5 -14.47 16.72 21.18
C VAL A 5 -13.15 16.00 21.37
N TRP A 6 -13.04 14.83 20.76
CA TRP A 6 -11.78 14.12 20.67
C TRP A 6 -10.88 14.91 19.71
N HIS A 7 -9.92 15.65 20.27
CA HIS A 7 -8.78 16.10 19.48
C HIS A 7 -8.01 14.88 19.00
N HIS A 8 -8.30 14.42 17.78
CA HIS A 8 -7.43 13.49 17.09
C HIS A 8 -6.15 14.26 16.74
N HIS A 9 -5.15 14.20 17.61
CA HIS A 9 -3.77 14.37 17.18
C HIS A 9 -3.53 13.29 16.13
N GLY A 10 -3.02 13.68 14.94
CA GLY A 10 -2.90 12.79 13.79
C GLY A 10 -2.14 11.51 14.18
N GLN A 11 -2.80 10.36 14.00
CA GLN A 11 -2.17 9.08 14.28
C GLN A 11 -0.90 8.94 13.44
N MET A 12 0.16 8.48 14.02
CA MET A 12 1.50 8.37 13.43
C MET A 12 1.59 7.56 12.15
N SER A 13 0.71 6.54 12.02
CA SER A 13 0.51 5.80 10.77
C SER A 13 -0.03 6.66 9.63
N GLU A 14 -0.47 7.88 9.93
CA GLU A 14 -0.95 8.87 8.97
C GLU A 14 0.12 9.94 8.66
N ALA A 15 1.32 9.84 9.22
CA ALA A 15 2.41 10.75 8.90
C ALA A 15 2.86 10.57 7.45
N PHE A 16 3.08 11.67 6.74
CA PHE A 16 3.50 11.63 5.35
C PHE A 16 4.79 10.82 5.13
N ARG A 17 5.72 10.86 6.10
CA ARG A 17 6.97 10.08 6.04
C ARG A 17 6.72 8.57 5.93
N THR A 18 5.83 8.02 6.77
CA THR A 18 5.44 6.60 6.70
C THR A 18 4.85 6.26 5.33
N VAL A 19 3.95 7.10 4.84
CA VAL A 19 3.26 6.90 3.55
C VAL A 19 4.21 6.98 2.36
N MET A 20 5.25 7.79 2.41
CA MET A 20 6.26 7.87 1.35
C MET A 20 6.88 6.50 1.05
N PHE A 21 7.31 5.78 2.08
CA PHE A 21 7.90 4.46 1.92
C PHE A 21 6.89 3.40 1.51
N LEU A 22 5.66 3.47 2.03
CA LEU A 22 4.56 2.58 1.63
C LEU A 22 4.24 2.74 0.14
N SER A 23 4.18 3.97 -0.36
CA SER A 23 3.86 4.24 -1.77
C SER A 23 4.98 3.80 -2.71
N ALA A 24 6.23 4.08 -2.37
CA ALA A 24 7.38 3.61 -3.13
C ALA A 24 7.45 2.07 -3.15
N SER A 25 7.19 1.42 -2.01
CA SER A 25 7.09 -0.04 -1.90
C SER A 25 5.97 -0.59 -2.79
N GLY A 26 4.78 0.03 -2.78
CA GLY A 26 3.66 -0.40 -3.62
C GLY A 26 3.96 -0.32 -5.12
N GLY A 27 4.63 0.74 -5.56
CA GLY A 27 5.09 0.87 -6.95
C GLY A 27 6.11 -0.21 -7.32
N LEU A 28 7.07 -0.50 -6.44
CA LEU A 28 8.05 -1.55 -6.63
C LEU A 28 7.38 -2.94 -6.72
N GLN A 29 6.39 -3.22 -5.87
CA GLN A 29 5.64 -4.47 -5.86
C GLN A 29 4.87 -4.67 -7.17
N ASP A 30 4.21 -3.62 -7.71
CA ASP A 30 3.53 -3.70 -9.00
C ASP A 30 4.50 -3.94 -10.15
N ALA A 31 5.64 -3.24 -10.18
CA ALA A 31 6.68 -3.50 -11.18
C ALA A 31 7.25 -4.92 -11.07
N TYR A 32 7.49 -5.40 -9.85
CA TYR A 32 7.98 -6.74 -9.59
C TYR A 32 7.03 -7.82 -10.12
N THR A 33 5.75 -7.73 -9.79
CA THR A 33 4.77 -8.74 -10.22
C THR A 33 4.49 -8.64 -11.72
N TYR A 34 4.38 -7.43 -12.26
CA TYR A 34 4.06 -7.24 -13.68
C TYR A 34 5.24 -7.61 -14.60
N ILE A 35 6.47 -7.24 -14.25
CA ILE A 35 7.65 -7.47 -15.10
C ILE A 35 8.28 -8.82 -14.82
N GLY A 36 8.41 -9.20 -13.54
CA GLY A 36 9.14 -10.39 -13.10
C GLY A 36 8.30 -11.64 -12.92
N ARG A 37 6.96 -11.52 -12.79
CA ARG A 37 6.08 -12.62 -12.36
C ARG A 37 4.86 -12.83 -13.26
N GLY A 38 4.99 -12.65 -14.57
CA GLY A 38 3.95 -13.08 -15.52
C GLY A 38 2.84 -12.08 -15.75
N LYS A 39 3.12 -10.77 -15.68
CA LYS A 39 2.21 -9.68 -16.11
C LYS A 39 0.95 -9.51 -15.25
N VAL A 40 1.02 -9.78 -13.96
CA VAL A 40 -0.05 -9.54 -12.98
C VAL A 40 0.26 -8.26 -12.19
N PHE A 41 -0.72 -7.40 -11.98
CA PHE A 41 -0.59 -6.28 -11.04
C PHE A 41 -0.94 -6.71 -9.62
N ALA A 42 -0.08 -6.42 -8.65
CA ALA A 42 -0.38 -6.70 -7.25
C ALA A 42 -1.44 -5.74 -6.67
N ASN A 43 -1.37 -4.46 -7.03
CA ASN A 43 -2.25 -3.39 -6.54
C ASN A 43 -3.30 -2.95 -7.57
N ALA A 44 -2.94 -2.86 -8.86
CA ALA A 44 -3.80 -2.34 -9.90
C ALA A 44 -4.83 -3.38 -10.40
N GLN A 45 -5.72 -3.82 -9.53
CA GLN A 45 -6.69 -4.90 -9.78
C GLN A 45 -7.61 -4.63 -10.98
N THR A 46 -7.89 -3.37 -11.32
CA THR A 46 -8.64 -3.01 -12.52
C THR A 46 -7.98 -3.55 -13.79
N GLY A 47 -6.64 -3.49 -13.86
CA GLY A 47 -5.88 -4.06 -14.98
C GLY A 47 -6.05 -5.59 -15.05
N ASN A 48 -5.97 -6.26 -13.91
CA ASN A 48 -6.18 -7.72 -13.83
C ASN A 48 -7.60 -8.11 -14.27
N ILE A 49 -8.63 -7.35 -13.89
CA ILE A 49 -10.02 -7.60 -14.31
C ILE A 49 -10.16 -7.48 -15.84
N VAL A 50 -9.56 -6.46 -16.47
CA VAL A 50 -9.58 -6.30 -17.92
C VAL A 50 -8.91 -7.48 -18.62
N LEU A 51 -7.71 -7.86 -18.18
CA LEU A 51 -6.95 -8.97 -18.76
C LEU A 51 -7.64 -10.32 -18.55
N MET A 52 -8.24 -10.52 -17.38
CA MET A 52 -9.07 -11.70 -17.07
C MET A 52 -10.29 -11.79 -18.00
N SER A 53 -10.99 -10.68 -18.19
CA SER A 53 -12.17 -10.63 -19.06
C SER A 53 -11.79 -10.93 -20.51
N GLN A 54 -10.70 -10.36 -21.02
CA GLN A 54 -10.17 -10.68 -22.33
C GLN A 54 -9.88 -12.17 -22.49
N ALA A 55 -9.21 -12.77 -21.50
CA ALA A 55 -8.91 -14.20 -21.51
C ALA A 55 -10.18 -15.07 -21.51
N ALA A 56 -11.20 -14.67 -20.73
CA ALA A 56 -12.49 -15.39 -20.69
C ALA A 56 -13.21 -15.39 -22.02
N PHE A 57 -13.27 -14.24 -22.72
CA PHE A 57 -13.88 -14.15 -24.05
C PHE A 57 -13.08 -14.90 -25.13
N ASN A 58 -11.78 -15.08 -24.93
CA ASN A 58 -10.94 -15.90 -25.80
C ASN A 58 -10.98 -17.41 -25.48
N GLY A 59 -11.73 -17.82 -24.44
CA GLY A 59 -11.80 -19.22 -24.00
C GLY A 59 -10.55 -19.74 -23.28
N ASP A 60 -9.63 -18.85 -22.86
CA ASP A 60 -8.37 -19.22 -22.18
C ASP A 60 -8.56 -19.30 -20.66
N LEU A 61 -9.06 -20.43 -20.18
CA LEU A 61 -9.31 -20.68 -18.76
C LEU A 61 -8.04 -20.57 -17.90
N SER A 62 -6.88 -20.94 -18.44
CA SER A 62 -5.59 -20.86 -17.72
C SER A 62 -5.26 -19.41 -17.41
N ARG A 63 -5.41 -18.50 -18.37
CA ARG A 63 -5.21 -17.06 -18.15
C ARG A 63 -6.29 -16.45 -17.26
N VAL A 64 -7.53 -16.91 -17.33
CA VAL A 64 -8.58 -16.47 -16.39
C VAL A 64 -8.14 -16.76 -14.95
N LEU A 65 -7.69 -17.98 -14.65
CA LEU A 65 -7.23 -18.33 -13.31
C LEU A 65 -5.97 -17.55 -12.90
N HIS A 66 -5.08 -17.28 -13.84
CA HIS A 66 -3.87 -16.48 -13.62
C HIS A 66 -4.14 -15.08 -13.06
N TYR A 67 -5.25 -14.43 -13.47
CA TYR A 67 -5.66 -13.12 -12.94
C TYR A 67 -6.68 -13.22 -11.81
N LEU A 68 -7.54 -14.23 -11.82
CA LEU A 68 -8.59 -14.42 -10.81
C LEU A 68 -7.99 -14.73 -9.43
N ILE A 69 -6.98 -15.61 -9.36
CA ILE A 69 -6.39 -16.01 -8.07
C ILE A 69 -5.75 -14.83 -7.34
N PRO A 70 -4.90 -13.97 -7.94
CA PRO A 70 -4.40 -12.76 -7.31
C PRO A 70 -5.52 -11.78 -6.91
N LEU A 71 -6.57 -11.63 -7.72
CA LEU A 71 -7.73 -10.80 -7.40
C LEU A 71 -8.47 -11.29 -6.15
N LEU A 72 -8.73 -12.60 -6.05
CA LEU A 72 -9.34 -13.19 -4.85
C LEU A 72 -8.41 -13.10 -3.63
N SER A 73 -7.10 -13.27 -3.83
CA SER A 73 -6.10 -13.10 -2.77
C SER A 73 -6.07 -11.66 -2.25
N PHE A 74 -6.20 -10.67 -3.13
CA PHE A 74 -6.36 -9.27 -2.75
C PHE A 74 -7.61 -9.07 -1.87
N ALA A 75 -8.76 -9.59 -2.27
CA ALA A 75 -9.99 -9.51 -1.48
C ALA A 75 -9.84 -10.16 -0.10
N LEU A 76 -9.19 -11.33 -0.02
CA LEU A 76 -8.88 -12.00 1.24
C LEU A 76 -7.91 -11.19 2.10
N GLY A 77 -6.92 -10.51 1.52
CA GLY A 77 -6.00 -9.61 2.23
C GLY A 77 -6.71 -8.43 2.88
N VAL A 78 -7.67 -7.80 2.17
CA VAL A 78 -8.54 -6.76 2.75
C VAL A 78 -9.32 -7.32 3.95
N ALA A 79 -9.94 -8.49 3.80
CA ALA A 79 -10.71 -9.13 4.88
C ALA A 79 -9.81 -9.48 6.08
N ALA A 80 -8.63 -10.02 5.84
CA ALA A 80 -7.68 -10.36 6.91
C ALA A 80 -7.23 -9.12 7.69
N ALA A 81 -6.90 -8.03 7.01
CA ALA A 81 -6.53 -6.77 7.67
C ALA A 81 -7.69 -6.19 8.49
N GLU A 82 -8.94 -6.30 8.01
CA GLU A 82 -10.11 -5.85 8.77
C GLU A 82 -10.35 -6.73 10.02
N VAL A 83 -10.17 -8.03 9.93
CA VAL A 83 -10.22 -8.94 11.10
C VAL A 83 -9.15 -8.57 12.13
N ILE A 84 -7.92 -8.30 11.69
CA ILE A 84 -6.84 -7.82 12.57
C ILE A 84 -7.24 -6.49 13.22
N HIS A 85 -7.79 -5.56 12.45
CA HIS A 85 -8.27 -4.27 12.96
C HIS A 85 -9.32 -4.45 14.05
N ILE A 86 -10.36 -5.25 13.82
CA ILE A 86 -11.45 -5.48 14.78
C ILE A 86 -10.90 -6.11 16.07
N ARG A 87 -9.99 -7.10 15.94
CA ARG A 87 -9.52 -7.88 17.09
C ARG A 87 -8.46 -7.16 17.92
N TYR A 88 -7.61 -6.33 17.28
CA TYR A 88 -6.44 -5.70 17.92
C TYR A 88 -6.53 -4.17 18.00
N ARG A 89 -7.69 -3.59 17.73
CA ARG A 89 -7.92 -2.14 17.76
C ARG A 89 -7.55 -1.50 19.11
N GLU A 90 -7.77 -2.23 20.22
CA GLU A 90 -7.56 -1.74 21.59
C GLU A 90 -6.30 -2.34 22.23
N ALA A 91 -5.44 -2.99 21.47
CA ALA A 91 -4.20 -3.59 21.99
C ALA A 91 -3.24 -2.50 22.46
N LYS A 92 -2.76 -2.61 23.72
CA LYS A 92 -1.93 -1.59 24.38
C LYS A 92 -0.46 -1.60 23.97
N HIS A 93 0.09 -2.71 23.49
CA HIS A 93 1.52 -2.90 23.28
C HIS A 93 1.97 -2.84 21.80
N LEU A 94 1.09 -3.20 20.86
CA LEU A 94 1.39 -3.17 19.43
C LEU A 94 0.17 -2.64 18.69
N HIS A 95 0.37 -1.52 18.00
CA HIS A 95 -0.72 -0.98 17.19
C HIS A 95 -1.04 -1.93 16.03
N TRP A 96 -2.33 -2.21 15.78
CA TRP A 96 -2.77 -3.18 14.76
C TRP A 96 -2.17 -2.94 13.36
N ARG A 97 -1.88 -1.68 13.00
CA ARG A 97 -1.24 -1.32 11.73
C ARG A 97 0.22 -1.76 11.67
N GLN A 98 0.96 -1.71 12.78
CA GLN A 98 2.32 -2.24 12.87
C GLN A 98 2.32 -3.76 12.70
N LEU A 99 1.33 -4.46 13.29
CA LEU A 99 1.16 -5.89 13.11
C LEU A 99 0.91 -6.25 11.63
N VAL A 100 0.01 -5.51 10.96
CA VAL A 100 -0.23 -5.69 9.52
C VAL A 100 1.06 -5.53 8.72
N LEU A 101 1.85 -4.49 9.01
CA LEU A 101 3.09 -4.22 8.29
C LEU A 101 4.16 -5.31 8.53
N VAL A 102 4.25 -5.84 9.76
CA VAL A 102 5.12 -6.98 10.07
C VAL A 102 4.72 -8.22 9.28
N VAL A 103 3.42 -8.53 9.24
CA VAL A 103 2.92 -9.68 8.46
C VAL A 103 3.21 -9.50 6.97
N GLU A 104 3.01 -8.30 6.43
CA GLU A 104 3.34 -7.97 5.04
C GLU A 104 4.83 -8.21 4.76
N ILE A 105 5.73 -7.67 5.59
CA ILE A 105 7.18 -7.85 5.44
C ILE A 105 7.56 -9.33 5.43
N LEU A 106 7.01 -10.13 6.34
CA LEU A 106 7.30 -11.56 6.41
C LEU A 106 6.81 -12.32 5.16
N LEU A 107 5.61 -12.00 4.67
CA LEU A 107 5.07 -12.58 3.44
C LEU A 107 5.94 -12.23 2.24
N LEU A 108 6.29 -10.96 2.05
CA LEU A 108 7.11 -10.51 0.93
C LEU A 108 8.53 -11.06 1.02
N PHE A 109 9.09 -11.19 2.22
CA PHE A 109 10.39 -11.81 2.41
C PHE A 109 10.38 -13.27 1.92
N GLY A 110 9.33 -14.03 2.28
CA GLY A 110 9.12 -15.39 1.80
C GLY A 110 8.95 -15.48 0.29
N VAL A 111 8.25 -14.52 -0.34
CA VAL A 111 8.06 -14.47 -1.79
C VAL A 111 9.39 -14.40 -2.55
N GLY A 112 10.42 -13.76 -2.00
CA GLY A 112 11.74 -13.68 -2.62
C GLY A 112 12.44 -15.02 -2.85
N PHE A 113 12.02 -16.09 -2.16
CA PHE A 113 12.53 -17.45 -2.33
C PHE A 113 11.71 -18.31 -3.32
N ILE A 114 10.52 -17.83 -3.72
CA ILE A 114 9.64 -18.59 -4.62
C ILE A 114 10.21 -18.58 -6.04
N PRO A 115 10.43 -19.75 -6.67
CA PRO A 115 10.91 -19.83 -8.05
C PRO A 115 9.84 -19.37 -9.06
N ASN A 116 10.25 -18.99 -10.29
CA ASN A 116 9.33 -18.52 -11.34
C ASN A 116 8.33 -19.61 -11.80
N THR A 117 8.61 -20.87 -11.55
CA THR A 117 7.64 -21.96 -11.81
C THR A 117 6.37 -21.84 -10.96
N LEU A 118 6.41 -21.07 -9.86
CA LEU A 118 5.31 -20.84 -8.94
C LEU A 118 4.87 -19.36 -8.91
N ASP A 119 4.98 -18.65 -10.05
CA ASP A 119 4.63 -17.24 -10.16
C ASP A 119 3.19 -16.94 -9.74
N LEU A 120 2.25 -17.87 -9.98
CA LEU A 120 0.86 -17.73 -9.54
C LEU A 120 0.76 -17.61 -8.01
N ALA A 121 1.49 -18.44 -7.27
CA ALA A 121 1.52 -18.39 -5.81
C ALA A 121 2.22 -17.12 -5.31
N ALA A 122 3.33 -16.72 -5.94
CA ALA A 122 4.03 -15.49 -5.63
C ALA A 122 3.11 -14.27 -5.82
N ASN A 123 2.42 -14.17 -6.96
CA ASN A 123 1.47 -13.07 -7.25
C ASN A 123 0.29 -13.05 -6.27
N ALA A 124 -0.23 -14.22 -5.89
CA ALA A 124 -1.29 -14.33 -4.90
C ALA A 124 -0.85 -13.77 -3.53
N LEU A 125 0.36 -14.14 -3.07
CA LEU A 125 0.92 -13.67 -1.80
C LEU A 125 1.22 -12.16 -1.83
N VAL A 126 1.80 -11.63 -2.91
CA VAL A 126 2.06 -10.20 -3.04
C VAL A 126 0.74 -9.42 -3.09
N SER A 127 -0.25 -9.87 -3.85
CA SER A 127 -1.58 -9.21 -3.90
C SER A 127 -2.29 -9.23 -2.54
N PHE A 128 -2.19 -10.33 -1.80
CA PHE A 128 -2.71 -10.43 -0.43
C PHE A 128 -2.01 -9.42 0.50
N ALA A 129 -0.68 -9.36 0.49
CA ALA A 129 0.12 -8.46 1.30
C ALA A 129 -0.18 -6.99 0.96
N CYS A 130 -0.20 -6.62 -0.32
CA CYS A 130 -0.61 -5.29 -0.80
C CYS A 130 -1.99 -4.88 -0.30
N ALA A 131 -2.95 -5.80 -0.34
CA ALA A 131 -4.32 -5.54 0.10
C ALA A 131 -4.39 -5.25 1.60
N MET A 132 -3.59 -5.95 2.41
CA MET A 132 -3.47 -5.67 3.84
C MET A 132 -2.94 -4.25 4.09
N GLN A 133 -1.92 -3.82 3.35
CA GLN A 133 -1.38 -2.46 3.42
C GLN A 133 -2.43 -1.41 3.05
N VAL A 134 -3.13 -1.60 1.92
CA VAL A 134 -4.19 -0.68 1.46
C VAL A 134 -5.29 -0.53 2.50
N GLN A 135 -5.71 -1.62 3.13
CA GLN A 135 -6.76 -1.59 4.15
C GLN A 135 -6.28 -0.93 5.44
N ALA A 136 -5.04 -1.15 5.86
CA ALA A 136 -4.50 -0.60 7.10
C ALA A 136 -4.19 0.90 6.99
N PHE A 137 -3.73 1.38 5.83
CA PHE A 137 -3.24 2.74 5.64
C PHE A 137 -4.13 3.54 4.68
N ARG A 138 -5.37 3.83 5.13
CA ARG A 138 -6.39 4.52 4.33
C ARG A 138 -6.43 6.04 4.49
N LYS A 139 -5.60 6.61 5.38
CA LYS A 139 -5.59 8.04 5.68
C LYS A 139 -4.19 8.60 5.80
N VAL A 140 -4.00 9.84 5.36
CA VAL A 140 -2.79 10.66 5.58
C VAL A 140 -3.24 12.00 6.15
N HIS A 141 -2.73 12.39 7.31
CA HIS A 141 -3.13 13.61 8.00
C HIS A 141 -4.65 13.79 8.09
N GLY A 142 -5.39 12.68 8.31
CA GLY A 142 -6.86 12.68 8.36
C GLY A 142 -7.56 12.69 6.99
N TYR A 143 -6.85 12.83 5.87
CA TYR A 143 -7.43 12.79 4.53
C TYR A 143 -7.49 11.36 3.99
N PRO A 144 -8.60 10.97 3.31
CA PRO A 144 -8.68 9.69 2.61
C PRO A 144 -7.55 9.56 1.60
N PHE A 145 -6.87 8.43 1.66
CA PHE A 145 -5.67 8.18 0.89
C PHE A 145 -5.55 6.70 0.56
N ALA A 146 -4.89 6.37 -0.54
CA ALA A 146 -4.50 5.00 -0.83
C ALA A 146 -3.04 4.97 -1.27
N SER A 147 -2.19 4.26 -0.53
CA SER A 147 -0.74 4.21 -0.77
C SER A 147 -0.39 3.70 -2.19
N THR A 148 -1.27 2.92 -2.79
CA THR A 148 -1.03 2.22 -4.06
C THR A 148 -2.07 2.50 -5.14
N MET A 149 -3.09 3.32 -4.87
CA MET A 149 -4.15 3.66 -5.84
C MET A 149 -3.93 5.06 -6.44
N CYS A 150 -3.14 5.15 -7.49
CA CYS A 150 -2.79 6.42 -8.14
C CYS A 150 -4.01 7.21 -8.65
N ILE A 151 -5.04 6.53 -9.19
CA ILE A 151 -6.21 7.20 -9.79
C ILE A 151 -7.03 7.98 -8.75
N GLY A 152 -7.23 7.39 -7.56
CA GLY A 152 -7.95 8.05 -6.46
C GLY A 152 -7.21 9.29 -5.95
N ASN A 153 -5.88 9.17 -5.82
CA ASN A 153 -5.02 10.26 -5.41
C ASN A 153 -4.96 11.36 -6.48
N LEU A 154 -4.91 11.01 -7.78
CA LEU A 154 -4.94 11.97 -8.88
C LEU A 154 -6.23 12.80 -8.87
N ARG A 155 -7.39 12.14 -8.72
CA ARG A 155 -8.68 12.80 -8.62
C ARG A 155 -8.70 13.78 -7.44
N SER A 156 -8.35 13.31 -6.23
CA SER A 156 -8.38 14.13 -5.02
C SER A 156 -7.35 15.28 -5.06
N GLY A 157 -6.19 15.04 -5.68
CA GLY A 157 -5.16 16.06 -5.91
C GLY A 157 -5.66 17.17 -6.84
N MET A 158 -6.26 16.82 -7.97
CA MET A 158 -6.81 17.80 -8.91
C MET A 158 -7.99 18.57 -8.33
N GLU A 159 -8.91 17.89 -7.64
CA GLU A 159 -10.01 18.55 -6.92
C GLU A 159 -9.46 19.58 -5.92
N SER A 160 -8.48 19.20 -5.10
CA SER A 160 -7.86 20.11 -4.13
C SER A 160 -7.12 21.26 -4.82
N LEU A 161 -6.46 21.02 -5.95
CA LEU A 161 -5.77 22.06 -6.70
C LEU A 161 -6.73 23.10 -7.29
N VAL A 162 -7.87 22.68 -7.84
CA VAL A 162 -8.92 23.60 -8.34
C VAL A 162 -9.50 24.43 -7.20
N VAL A 163 -9.79 23.82 -6.05
CA VAL A 163 -10.26 24.53 -4.86
C VAL A 163 -9.22 25.55 -4.38
N TYR A 164 -7.93 25.22 -4.42
CA TYR A 164 -6.86 26.16 -4.09
C TYR A 164 -6.88 27.41 -5.00
N PHE A 165 -7.04 27.24 -6.31
CA PHE A 165 -7.13 28.40 -7.22
C PHE A 165 -8.33 29.29 -6.96
N HIS A 166 -9.38 28.77 -6.31
CA HIS A 166 -10.57 29.55 -5.95
C HIS A 166 -10.43 30.26 -4.60
N LEU A 167 -9.91 29.54 -3.58
CA LEU A 167 -9.87 30.01 -2.19
C LEU A 167 -8.51 30.58 -1.77
N HIS A 168 -7.45 30.32 -2.52
CA HIS A 168 -6.04 30.67 -2.22
C HIS A 168 -5.57 30.20 -0.83
N ASP A 169 -6.18 29.14 -0.29
CA ASP A 169 -5.80 28.56 1.00
C ASP A 169 -4.59 27.61 0.85
N LYS A 170 -3.47 27.98 1.48
CA LYS A 170 -2.23 27.18 1.47
C LYS A 170 -2.41 25.78 2.05
N LYS A 171 -3.37 25.54 2.96
CA LYS A 171 -3.65 24.19 3.49
C LYS A 171 -4.20 23.29 2.40
N VAL A 172 -5.05 23.82 1.52
CA VAL A 172 -5.61 23.09 0.38
C VAL A 172 -4.52 22.78 -0.64
N LEU A 173 -3.59 23.71 -0.89
CA LEU A 173 -2.43 23.46 -1.74
C LEU A 173 -1.55 22.34 -1.17
N HIS A 174 -1.24 22.38 0.14
CA HIS A 174 -0.49 21.31 0.80
C HIS A 174 -1.14 19.93 0.63
N LYS A 175 -2.47 19.87 0.78
CA LYS A 175 -3.24 18.65 0.54
C LYS A 175 -3.08 18.14 -0.90
N ALA A 176 -3.18 19.02 -1.91
CA ALA A 176 -2.96 18.66 -3.31
C ALA A 176 -1.54 18.11 -3.54
N LEU A 177 -0.53 18.80 -3.01
CA LEU A 177 0.88 18.38 -3.12
C LEU A 177 1.16 17.02 -2.48
N HIS A 178 0.50 16.69 -1.36
CA HIS A 178 0.59 15.36 -0.76
C HIS A 178 0.08 14.28 -1.70
N TYR A 179 -1.08 14.46 -2.33
CA TYR A 179 -1.62 13.49 -3.29
C TYR A 179 -0.69 13.30 -4.50
N PHE A 180 -0.17 14.38 -5.09
CA PHE A 180 0.77 14.27 -6.20
C PHE A 180 2.12 13.67 -5.77
N GLY A 181 2.60 14.01 -4.58
CA GLY A 181 3.82 13.44 -4.01
C GLY A 181 3.75 11.93 -3.88
N VAL A 182 2.61 11.40 -3.43
CA VAL A 182 2.37 9.96 -3.34
C VAL A 182 2.41 9.28 -4.71
N ILE A 183 1.75 9.86 -5.71
CA ILE A 183 1.78 9.33 -7.09
C ILE A 183 3.21 9.31 -7.62
N LEU A 184 3.96 10.39 -7.40
CA LEU A 184 5.37 10.48 -7.80
C LEU A 184 6.23 9.42 -7.13
N LEU A 185 6.05 9.20 -5.83
CA LEU A 185 6.79 8.19 -5.07
C LEU A 185 6.45 6.77 -5.52
N PHE A 186 5.19 6.49 -5.82
CA PHE A 186 4.77 5.24 -6.43
C PHE A 186 5.45 5.04 -7.79
N ALA A 187 5.46 6.07 -8.65
CA ALA A 187 6.09 6.01 -9.97
C ALA A 187 7.61 5.79 -9.87
N ILE A 188 8.29 6.46 -8.92
CA ILE A 188 9.71 6.23 -8.65
C ILE A 188 9.94 4.78 -8.19
N GLY A 189 9.12 4.29 -7.25
CA GLY A 189 9.19 2.90 -6.78
C GLY A 189 9.01 1.90 -7.91
N ALA A 190 8.04 2.12 -8.81
CA ALA A 190 7.81 1.29 -9.98
C ALA A 190 9.00 1.32 -10.96
N GLY A 191 9.55 2.50 -11.24
CA GLY A 191 10.72 2.65 -12.11
C GLY A 191 11.97 1.97 -11.56
N VAL A 192 12.26 2.18 -10.28
CA VAL A 192 13.37 1.50 -9.57
C VAL A 192 13.12 -0.01 -9.54
N GLY A 193 11.91 -0.45 -9.22
CA GLY A 193 11.52 -1.85 -9.21
C GLY A 193 11.72 -2.52 -10.57
N ALA A 194 11.30 -1.87 -11.65
CA ALA A 194 11.50 -2.36 -13.02
C ALA A 194 13.00 -2.59 -13.34
N HIS A 195 13.86 -1.64 -12.97
CA HIS A 195 15.30 -1.77 -13.15
C HIS A 195 15.88 -2.89 -12.25
N CYS A 196 15.48 -2.94 -10.99
CA CYS A 196 15.94 -3.97 -10.05
C CYS A 196 15.53 -5.38 -10.47
N VAL A 197 14.33 -5.58 -11.06
CA VAL A 197 13.90 -6.89 -11.57
C VAL A 197 14.84 -7.40 -12.67
N ALA A 198 15.32 -6.51 -13.55
CA ALA A 198 16.27 -6.89 -14.60
C ALA A 198 17.63 -7.34 -14.03
N VAL A 199 18.05 -6.82 -12.88
CA VAL A 199 19.36 -7.08 -12.27
C VAL A 199 19.29 -8.21 -11.24
N PHE A 200 18.32 -8.18 -10.34
CA PHE A 200 18.20 -9.04 -9.15
C PHE A 200 17.11 -10.13 -9.28
N GLY A 201 16.30 -10.09 -10.34
CA GLY A 201 15.21 -11.06 -10.55
C GLY A 201 14.26 -11.10 -9.36
N ASN A 202 14.01 -12.33 -8.88
CA ASN A 202 13.04 -12.57 -7.79
C ASN A 202 13.40 -11.93 -6.44
N LYS A 203 14.70 -11.66 -6.22
CA LYS A 203 15.18 -11.01 -4.98
C LYS A 203 14.84 -9.52 -4.90
N THR A 204 14.38 -8.92 -5.99
CA THR A 204 13.94 -7.52 -6.03
C THR A 204 12.88 -7.21 -4.98
N ILE A 205 12.01 -8.16 -4.63
CA ILE A 205 10.97 -7.97 -3.62
C ILE A 205 11.55 -7.60 -2.22
N TRP A 206 12.79 -7.96 -1.93
CA TRP A 206 13.44 -7.63 -0.67
C TRP A 206 13.74 -6.13 -0.51
N PHE A 207 13.86 -5.38 -1.61
CA PHE A 207 13.93 -3.91 -1.52
C PHE A 207 12.60 -3.32 -1.03
N SER A 208 11.47 -3.93 -1.40
CA SER A 208 10.17 -3.60 -0.81
C SER A 208 10.17 -3.86 0.70
N CYS A 209 10.67 -5.01 1.15
CA CYS A 209 10.80 -5.30 2.59
C CYS A 209 11.65 -4.24 3.31
N ALA A 210 12.75 -3.78 2.71
CA ALA A 210 13.59 -2.73 3.29
C ALA A 210 12.84 -1.40 3.42
N LEU A 211 12.08 -0.97 2.41
CA LEU A 211 11.23 0.23 2.46
C LEU A 211 10.16 0.13 3.55
N LEU A 212 9.51 -1.03 3.68
CA LEU A 212 8.50 -1.29 4.69
C LEU A 212 9.08 -1.32 6.10
N LEU A 213 10.31 -1.87 6.28
CA LEU A 213 11.03 -1.82 7.55
C LEU A 213 11.33 -0.38 7.97
N VAL A 214 11.78 0.48 7.05
CA VAL A 214 11.99 1.90 7.33
C VAL A 214 10.68 2.57 7.76
N SER A 215 9.57 2.28 7.06
CA SER A 215 8.24 2.76 7.42
C SER A 215 7.84 2.32 8.83
N LEU A 216 8.09 1.05 9.16
CA LEU A 216 7.80 0.47 10.48
C LEU A 216 8.64 1.14 11.59
N CYS A 217 9.94 1.39 11.35
CA CYS A 217 10.81 2.10 12.29
C CYS A 217 10.29 3.51 12.59
N PHE A 218 9.83 4.25 11.56
CA PHE A 218 9.23 5.57 11.77
C PHE A 218 7.98 5.51 12.63
N MET A 219 7.17 4.47 12.51
CA MET A 219 5.97 4.31 13.35
C MET A 219 6.35 4.11 14.83
N PHE A 220 7.39 3.34 15.13
CA PHE A 220 7.83 3.13 16.52
C PHE A 220 8.45 4.38 17.15
N ILE A 221 9.28 5.13 16.42
CA ILE A 221 9.93 6.36 16.92
C ILE A 221 8.87 7.40 17.32
N GLN A 222 7.83 7.51 16.55
CA GLN A 222 6.75 8.45 16.81
C GLN A 222 5.87 8.01 17.99
N ASP A 223 5.62 6.71 18.19
CA ASP A 223 4.90 6.19 19.38
C ASP A 223 5.63 6.54 20.68
N GLU A 224 6.96 6.51 20.68
CA GLU A 224 7.76 6.92 21.84
C GLU A 224 7.69 8.44 22.11
N GLU A 225 7.73 9.27 21.05
CA GLU A 225 7.62 10.72 21.20
C GLU A 225 6.25 11.18 21.74
N GLU A 226 5.15 10.52 21.36
CA GLU A 226 3.82 10.81 21.90
C GLU A 226 3.70 10.34 23.36
N ALA A 227 4.19 9.16 23.68
CA ALA A 227 4.20 8.64 25.06
C ALA A 227 5.03 9.51 26.00
N LEU A 228 6.09 10.17 25.52
CA LEU A 228 6.89 11.12 26.30
C LEU A 228 6.16 12.45 26.51
N LYS A 229 5.40 12.91 25.51
CA LYS A 229 4.59 14.15 25.62
C LYS A 229 3.36 14.01 26.52
N GLU A 230 2.80 12.81 26.67
CA GLU A 230 1.71 12.55 27.61
C GLU A 230 2.19 12.46 29.07
N LYS A 231 3.47 12.21 29.28
CA LYS A 231 4.07 12.13 30.64
C LYS A 231 4.66 13.46 31.14
N ALA A 232 4.81 14.46 30.26
CA ALA A 232 5.34 15.80 30.59
C ALA A 232 4.20 16.79 30.82
#